data_77560dd52b2795efcdd5dd8f6b9f161a
#
_entry.id   77560dd52b2795efcdd5dd8f6b9f161a
#
_cell.length_a   1.000
_cell.length_b   1.000
_cell.length_c   1.000
_cell.angle_alpha   90.00
_cell.angle_beta   90.00
_cell.angle_gamma   90.00
#
_symmetry.space_group_name_H-M   'P 1'
#
loop_
_entity.id
_entity.type
_entity.pdbx_description
1 polymer ?
#
loop_
_entity_poly.entity_id
_entity_poly.type
_entity_poly.pdbx_seq_one_letter_code
_entity_poly.pdbx_strand_id
1 'polypeptide(L)'
;MLTSDVLEKMKNDHPHVKNIVLCGIEAHVCVQGTALKALELGYDVHVVADACSSRTMVDRIFAFDRMKAAGAWLTTSESVILGLVADSAHPKFREVQKLIMTSAPDTGLLTGRAQ
;
A
#
# COMPACT_ATOMS: atom_id res chain seq x y z
N MET A 1 -5.30 -13.76 2.38
CA MET A 1 -3.85 -13.52 2.40
C MET A 1 -3.23 -13.62 3.79
N LEU A 2 -3.86 -13.08 4.83
CA LEU A 2 -3.42 -13.26 6.21
C LEU A 2 -3.96 -14.58 6.77
N THR A 3 -3.40 -15.68 6.33
CA THR A 3 -3.71 -17.01 6.86
C THR A 3 -3.10 -17.17 8.26
N SER A 4 -3.55 -18.19 9.00
CA SER A 4 -2.99 -18.49 10.32
C SER A 4 -1.47 -18.70 10.28
N ASP A 5 -0.97 -19.38 9.25
CA ASP A 5 0.47 -19.63 9.08
C ASP A 5 1.26 -18.33 8.86
N VAL A 6 0.74 -17.43 8.04
CA VAL A 6 1.36 -16.12 7.81
C VAL A 6 1.38 -15.28 9.09
N LEU A 7 0.26 -15.24 9.81
CA LEU A 7 0.17 -14.50 11.07
C LEU A 7 1.11 -15.06 12.13
N GLU A 8 1.20 -16.38 12.24
CA GLU A 8 2.12 -17.04 13.17
C GLU A 8 3.58 -16.68 12.83
N LYS A 9 3.94 -16.75 11.54
CA LYS A 9 5.27 -16.38 11.08
C LYS A 9 5.59 -14.91 11.37
N MET A 10 4.64 -14.02 11.14
CA MET A 10 4.81 -12.60 11.46
C MET A 10 5.07 -12.39 12.96
N LYS A 11 4.33 -13.05 13.82
CA LYS A 11 4.50 -12.95 15.27
C LYS A 11 5.83 -13.51 15.74
N ASN A 12 6.27 -14.64 15.17
CA ASN A 12 7.48 -15.32 15.60
C ASN A 12 8.76 -14.66 15.06
N ASP A 13 8.76 -14.33 13.76
CA ASP A 13 9.95 -13.80 13.11
C ASP A 13 10.05 -12.28 13.19
N HIS A 14 8.90 -11.60 13.28
CA HIS A 14 8.82 -10.14 13.22
C HIS A 14 7.86 -9.57 14.29
N PRO A 15 8.08 -9.85 15.59
CA PRO A 15 7.15 -9.44 16.66
C PRO A 15 7.03 -7.92 16.83
N HIS A 16 7.98 -7.15 16.32
CA HIS A 16 8.01 -5.68 16.42
C HIS A 16 7.36 -4.96 15.24
N VAL A 17 6.92 -5.69 14.21
CA VAL A 17 6.26 -5.08 13.06
C VAL A 17 4.92 -4.52 13.47
N LYS A 18 4.70 -3.24 13.16
CA LYS A 18 3.43 -2.53 13.40
C LYS A 18 2.81 -2.03 12.12
N ASN A 19 3.61 -1.82 11.08
CA ASN A 19 3.17 -1.27 9.81
C ASN A 19 3.21 -2.34 8.72
N ILE A 20 2.15 -2.40 7.94
CA ILE A 20 2.04 -3.28 6.77
C ILE A 20 1.83 -2.41 5.55
N VAL A 21 2.66 -2.62 4.53
CA VAL A 21 2.52 -1.99 3.22
C VAL A 21 1.94 -3.01 2.26
N LEU A 22 0.80 -2.68 1.65
CA LEU A 22 0.09 -3.58 0.73
C LEU A 22 0.12 -3.06 -0.69
N CYS A 23 0.42 -3.96 -1.61
CA CYS A 23 0.28 -3.76 -3.05
C CYS A 23 -0.17 -5.08 -3.71
N GLY A 24 -0.66 -5.01 -4.92
CA GLY A 24 -1.04 -6.20 -5.69
C GLY A 24 -2.43 -6.12 -6.32
N ILE A 25 -2.97 -7.28 -6.65
CA ILE A 25 -4.28 -7.49 -7.25
C ILE A 25 -5.09 -8.52 -6.44
N GLU A 26 -6.35 -8.47 -6.44
CA GLU A 26 -7.30 -7.41 -6.86
C GLU A 26 -7.49 -6.43 -5.70
N ALA A 27 -7.46 -5.15 -5.97
CA ALA A 27 -7.61 -4.14 -4.93
C ALA A 27 -8.89 -4.31 -4.11
N HIS A 28 -9.99 -4.65 -4.77
CA HIS A 28 -11.32 -4.81 -4.17
C HIS A 28 -11.58 -6.20 -3.57
N VAL A 29 -10.65 -7.12 -3.67
CA VAL A 29 -10.79 -8.50 -3.16
C VAL A 29 -9.64 -8.81 -2.19
N CYS A 30 -8.52 -9.26 -2.72
CA CYS A 30 -7.40 -9.74 -1.89
C CYS A 30 -6.75 -8.62 -1.08
N VAL A 31 -6.51 -7.47 -1.70
CA VAL A 31 -5.89 -6.33 -1.01
C VAL A 31 -6.83 -5.77 0.04
N GLN A 32 -8.09 -5.50 -0.31
CA GLN A 32 -9.09 -5.00 0.62
C GLN A 32 -9.31 -5.96 1.80
N GLY A 33 -9.50 -7.24 1.52
CA GLY A 33 -9.71 -8.24 2.58
C GLY A 33 -8.52 -8.33 3.53
N THR A 34 -7.30 -8.27 3.00
CA THR A 34 -6.07 -8.26 3.80
C THR A 34 -5.95 -6.99 4.64
N ALA A 35 -6.22 -5.83 4.03
CA ALA A 35 -6.14 -4.55 4.72
C ALA A 35 -7.12 -4.47 5.90
N LEU A 36 -8.38 -4.85 5.66
CA LEU A 36 -9.41 -4.84 6.71
C LEU A 36 -9.06 -5.79 7.85
N LYS A 37 -8.55 -6.98 7.53
CA LYS A 37 -8.12 -7.95 8.55
C LYS A 37 -6.90 -7.44 9.34
N ALA A 38 -5.92 -6.87 8.67
CA ALA A 38 -4.75 -6.30 9.33
C ALA A 38 -5.11 -5.16 10.29
N LEU A 39 -6.02 -4.27 9.85
CA LEU A 39 -6.54 -3.21 10.72
C LEU A 39 -7.25 -3.76 11.94
N GLU A 40 -8.10 -4.78 11.76
CA GLU A 40 -8.78 -5.46 12.87
C GLU A 40 -7.79 -6.05 13.89
N LEU A 41 -6.65 -6.54 13.42
CA LEU A 41 -5.59 -7.09 14.27
C LEU A 41 -4.70 -6.01 14.91
N GLY A 42 -4.94 -4.73 14.64
CA GLY A 42 -4.21 -3.61 15.26
C GLY A 42 -2.97 -3.15 14.51
N TYR A 43 -2.76 -3.60 13.28
CA TYR A 43 -1.67 -3.09 12.43
C TYR A 43 -2.04 -1.74 11.81
N ASP A 44 -1.04 -0.91 11.59
CA ASP A 44 -1.15 0.25 10.71
C ASP A 44 -0.96 -0.22 9.27
N VAL A 45 -1.89 0.14 8.38
CA VAL A 45 -1.92 -0.37 7.01
C VAL A 45 -1.77 0.78 6.02
N HIS A 46 -0.81 0.62 5.10
CA HIS A 46 -0.53 1.56 4.03
C HIS A 46 -0.80 0.86 2.69
N VAL A 47 -1.75 1.35 1.93
CA VAL A 47 -2.13 0.78 0.64
C VAL A 47 -1.50 1.62 -0.46
N VAL A 48 -0.65 1.00 -1.27
CA VAL A 48 0.06 1.67 -2.37
C VAL A 48 -0.85 1.70 -3.59
N ALA A 49 -1.60 2.79 -3.75
CA ALA A 49 -2.68 2.89 -4.72
C ALA A 49 -2.23 2.73 -6.17
N ASP A 50 -1.06 3.25 -6.53
CA ASP A 50 -0.50 3.12 -7.88
C ASP A 50 0.13 1.73 -8.13
N ALA A 51 0.26 0.91 -7.11
CA ALA A 51 0.72 -0.48 -7.20
C ALA A 51 -0.40 -1.50 -6.89
N CYS A 52 -1.65 -1.07 -6.90
CA CYS A 52 -2.82 -1.92 -6.77
C CYS A 52 -3.71 -1.76 -8.00
N SER A 53 -4.26 -2.86 -8.48
CA SER A 53 -5.12 -2.88 -9.66
C SER A 53 -6.39 -3.69 -9.39
N SER A 54 -7.41 -3.44 -10.18
CA SER A 54 -8.66 -4.20 -10.23
C SER A 54 -9.14 -4.34 -11.65
N ARG A 55 -10.05 -5.27 -11.91
CA ARG A 55 -10.64 -5.48 -13.24
C ARG A 55 -11.30 -4.22 -13.78
N THR A 56 -11.93 -3.44 -12.90
CA THR A 56 -12.59 -2.19 -13.28
C THR A 56 -12.08 -1.05 -12.41
N MET A 57 -12.12 0.17 -12.95
CA MET A 57 -11.78 1.36 -12.18
C MET A 57 -12.79 1.63 -11.06
N VAL A 58 -14.05 1.29 -11.26
CA VAL A 58 -15.10 1.45 -10.25
C VAL A 58 -14.79 0.61 -9.01
N ASP A 59 -14.49 -0.66 -9.19
CA ASP A 59 -14.12 -1.55 -8.09
C ASP A 59 -12.87 -1.06 -7.36
N ARG A 60 -11.88 -0.58 -8.11
CA ARG A 60 -10.63 -0.06 -7.57
C ARG A 60 -10.85 1.18 -6.71
N ILE A 61 -11.64 2.15 -7.19
CA ILE A 61 -11.92 3.39 -6.46
C ILE A 61 -12.72 3.09 -5.19
N PHE A 62 -13.78 2.30 -5.27
CA PHE A 62 -14.58 1.96 -4.10
C PHE A 62 -13.82 1.14 -3.07
N ALA A 63 -12.92 0.27 -3.51
CA ALA A 63 -12.02 -0.46 -2.61
C ALA A 63 -11.13 0.50 -1.82
N PHE A 64 -10.52 1.47 -2.49
CA PHE A 64 -9.68 2.47 -1.82
C PHE A 64 -10.47 3.33 -0.84
N ASP A 65 -11.67 3.76 -1.22
CA ASP A 65 -12.52 4.54 -0.34
C ASP A 65 -12.92 3.74 0.91
N ARG A 66 -13.23 2.47 0.74
CA ARG A 66 -13.55 1.58 1.86
C ARG A 66 -12.37 1.36 2.78
N MET A 67 -11.19 1.07 2.24
CA MET A 67 -9.98 0.86 3.05
C MET A 67 -9.60 2.13 3.80
N LYS A 68 -9.69 3.28 3.15
CA LYS A 68 -9.44 4.58 3.78
C LYS A 68 -10.43 4.85 4.92
N ALA A 69 -11.73 4.61 4.71
CA ALA A 69 -12.75 4.78 5.74
C ALA A 69 -12.55 3.86 6.93
N ALA A 70 -11.98 2.67 6.72
CA ALA A 70 -11.67 1.72 7.77
C ALA A 70 -10.39 2.06 8.57
N GLY A 71 -9.61 3.04 8.12
CA GLY A 71 -8.41 3.51 8.82
C GLY A 71 -7.08 3.22 8.12
N ALA A 72 -7.09 2.63 6.93
CA ALA A 72 -5.87 2.48 6.14
C ALA A 72 -5.46 3.82 5.51
N TRP A 73 -4.16 4.00 5.35
CA TRP A 73 -3.64 5.13 4.57
C TRP A 73 -3.46 4.73 3.12
N LEU A 74 -3.93 5.57 2.21
CA LEU A 74 -3.62 5.47 0.79
C LEU A 74 -2.36 6.26 0.51
N THR A 75 -1.44 5.65 -0.23
CA THR A 75 -0.17 6.26 -0.58
C THR A 75 0.23 5.89 -2.01
N THR A 76 1.37 6.38 -2.45
CA THR A 76 1.96 6.03 -3.74
C THR A 76 3.29 5.31 -3.54
N SER A 77 3.75 4.59 -4.55
CA SER A 77 5.04 3.89 -4.53
C SER A 77 6.20 4.88 -4.29
N GLU A 78 6.19 6.02 -4.95
CA GLU A 78 7.21 7.05 -4.76
C GLU A 78 7.23 7.58 -3.33
N SER A 79 6.07 7.86 -2.76
CA SER A 79 5.94 8.34 -1.39
C SER A 79 6.46 7.32 -0.37
N VAL A 80 6.13 6.04 -0.54
CA VAL A 80 6.63 4.97 0.34
C VAL A 80 8.14 4.82 0.25
N ILE A 81 8.66 4.75 -0.97
CA ILE A 81 10.09 4.54 -1.22
C ILE A 81 10.90 5.70 -0.60
N LEU A 82 10.52 6.94 -0.88
CA LEU A 82 11.19 8.11 -0.32
C LEU A 82 11.02 8.22 1.19
N GLY A 83 9.86 7.85 1.72
CA GLY A 83 9.62 7.80 3.15
C GLY A 83 10.51 6.80 3.87
N LEU A 84 10.78 5.65 3.27
CA LEU A 84 11.70 4.64 3.82
C LEU A 84 13.16 5.08 3.76
N VAL A 85 13.56 5.78 2.69
CA VAL A 85 14.92 6.35 2.59
C VAL A 85 15.11 7.50 3.57
N ALA A 86 14.09 8.31 3.77
CA ALA A 86 13.94 9.37 4.76
C ALA A 86 14.86 10.58 4.58
N ASP A 87 16.10 10.40 4.15
CA ASP A 87 17.10 11.48 4.11
C ASP A 87 17.92 11.43 2.82
N SER A 88 18.12 12.59 2.20
CA SER A 88 18.99 12.72 1.01
C SER A 88 20.45 12.37 1.29
N ALA A 89 20.86 12.35 2.54
CA ALA A 89 22.19 11.90 2.96
C ALA A 89 22.30 10.38 3.08
N HIS A 90 21.19 9.64 2.92
CA HIS A 90 21.20 8.17 2.95
C HIS A 90 22.17 7.63 1.88
N PRO A 91 23.01 6.61 2.19
CA PRO A 91 24.01 6.09 1.24
C PRO A 91 23.43 5.61 -0.09
N LYS A 92 22.17 5.16 -0.11
CA LYS A 92 21.46 4.66 -1.28
C LYS A 92 20.54 5.68 -1.95
N PHE A 93 20.48 6.91 -1.46
CA PHE A 93 19.56 7.92 -1.96
C PHE A 93 19.69 8.13 -3.48
N ARG A 94 20.90 8.24 -3.99
CA ARG A 94 21.13 8.45 -5.44
C ARG A 94 20.65 7.29 -6.29
N GLU A 95 20.83 6.07 -5.82
CA GLU A 95 20.34 4.87 -6.53
C GLU A 95 18.81 4.84 -6.55
N VAL A 96 18.18 5.15 -5.42
CA VAL A 96 16.71 5.23 -5.30
C VAL A 96 16.17 6.36 -6.17
N GLN A 97 16.80 7.53 -6.14
CA GLN A 97 16.40 8.68 -6.95
C GLN A 97 16.36 8.36 -8.44
N LYS A 98 17.30 7.58 -8.94
CA LYS A 98 17.31 7.15 -10.35
C LYS A 98 16.05 6.35 -10.72
N LEU A 99 15.53 5.55 -9.80
CA LEU A 99 14.31 4.76 -10.04
C LEU A 99 13.08 5.66 -10.18
N ILE A 100 12.99 6.71 -9.40
CA ILE A 100 11.83 7.60 -9.37
C ILE A 100 11.91 8.76 -10.37
N MET A 101 13.04 8.97 -11.04
CA MET A 101 13.17 9.97 -12.12
C MET A 101 12.28 9.64 -13.32
N THR A 102 11.98 8.36 -13.53
CA THR A 102 10.95 7.94 -14.48
C THR A 102 9.59 8.02 -13.80
N SER A 103 8.72 8.88 -14.30
CA SER A 103 7.37 9.03 -13.74
C SER A 103 6.58 7.74 -13.84
N ALA A 104 5.86 7.40 -12.77
CA ALA A 104 4.90 6.32 -12.81
C ALA A 104 3.79 6.64 -13.84
N PRO A 105 3.21 5.63 -14.49
CA PRO A 105 2.08 5.84 -15.40
C PRO A 105 0.90 6.50 -14.67
N ASP A 106 0.13 7.29 -15.41
CA ASP A 106 -1.13 7.83 -14.89
C ASP A 106 -2.08 6.67 -14.57
N THR A 107 -2.53 6.61 -13.33
CA THR A 107 -3.42 5.55 -12.85
C THR A 107 -4.89 5.81 -13.17
N GLY A 108 -5.25 7.01 -13.61
CA GLY A 108 -6.63 7.44 -13.79
C GLY A 108 -7.40 7.68 -12.47
N LEU A 109 -6.77 7.51 -11.32
CA LEU A 109 -7.45 7.61 -10.03
C LEU A 109 -7.97 9.01 -9.71
N LEU A 110 -7.33 10.05 -10.23
CA LEU A 110 -7.76 11.42 -10.01
C LEU A 110 -8.94 11.81 -10.89
N THR A 111 -9.13 11.17 -12.04
CA THR A 111 -10.19 11.52 -12.99
C THR A 111 -11.58 11.40 -12.35
N GLY A 112 -11.78 10.47 -11.45
CA GLY A 112 -13.05 10.30 -10.72
C GLY A 112 -13.16 11.14 -9.45
N ARG A 113 -12.11 11.89 -9.07
CA ARG A 113 -12.06 12.65 -7.82
C ARG A 113 -11.88 14.16 -8.01
N ALA A 114 -11.70 14.61 -9.23
CA ALA A 114 -11.44 16.00 -9.56
C ALA A 114 -12.69 16.90 -9.46
N GLN A 115 -13.69 16.44 -8.77
CA GLN A 115 -14.97 17.15 -8.65
C GLN A 115 -15.29 17.37 -7.16
#